data_6ce0bc77089099e264b04c708d405ca4
#
_entry.id   6ce0bc77089099e264b04c708d405ca4
#
_cell.length_a   1.000
_cell.length_b   1.000
_cell.length_c   1.000
_cell.angle_alpha   90.00
_cell.angle_beta   90.00
_cell.angle_gamma   90.00
#
_symmetry.space_group_name_H-M   'P 1'
#
loop_
_entity.id
_entity.type
_entity.pdbx_description
1 polymer ?
#
loop_
_entity_poly.entity_id
_entity_poly.type
_entity_poly.pdbx_seq_one_letter_code
_entity_poly.pdbx_strand_id
1 'polypeptide(L)'
;MKHKLKTRVQSELELSFLAEVKKYDNVLNATKFISRNQHKIMTTGRGLRATRIFTRQTILGISLDKILPRPTKYTHLDLFNWDVVSLAAFARNILEGYLSFHYFGIEDISDEEAELRFFILQLHRNIEWFEIRKLNNEDNLDDFEKGIPEQKERIKNHPFLSSLSKYQQGLAIKGLEMYKTKQNFEESLLICKDLRRDYRLLSNLVHPLPIAIERIDDEKGRGVGSDADISFSLLCLMVARKYLAATTVGMVDFFQERFSDKKYSASIALIRELMSE
;
A
#
# COMPACT_ATOMS: atom_id res chain seq x y z
N MET A 1 -36.74 -16.27 -28.30
CA MET A 1 -36.15 -17.47 -27.67
C MET A 1 -35.38 -17.04 -26.42
N LYS A 2 -35.86 -17.42 -25.22
CA LYS A 2 -35.11 -17.20 -23.98
C LYS A 2 -34.01 -18.26 -23.93
N HIS A 3 -32.76 -17.92 -24.29
CA HIS A 3 -31.62 -18.77 -23.99
C HIS A 3 -31.55 -18.92 -22.46
N LYS A 4 -31.90 -20.10 -21.95
CA LYS A 4 -31.57 -20.47 -20.58
C LYS A 4 -30.05 -20.49 -20.48
N LEU A 5 -29.48 -19.49 -19.82
CA LEU A 5 -28.06 -19.47 -19.47
C LEU A 5 -27.77 -20.77 -18.68
N LYS A 6 -26.93 -21.63 -19.24
CA LYS A 6 -26.49 -22.86 -18.53
C LYS A 6 -25.65 -22.44 -17.32
N THR A 7 -26.03 -22.93 -16.16
CA THR A 7 -25.22 -22.79 -14.94
C THR A 7 -23.97 -23.65 -15.08
N ARG A 8 -22.80 -23.09 -14.75
CA ARG A 8 -21.56 -23.85 -14.60
C ARG A 8 -21.28 -24.14 -13.12
N VAL A 9 -20.50 -25.16 -12.85
CA VAL A 9 -19.98 -25.45 -11.50
C VAL A 9 -18.78 -24.53 -11.28
N GLN A 10 -18.78 -23.79 -10.19
CA GLN A 10 -17.64 -22.98 -9.76
C GLN A 10 -16.66 -23.85 -8.98
N SER A 11 -15.36 -23.71 -9.21
CA SER A 11 -14.34 -24.42 -8.45
C SER A 11 -14.24 -23.88 -7.01
N GLU A 12 -13.69 -24.66 -6.09
CA GLU A 12 -13.41 -24.22 -4.72
C GLU A 12 -12.48 -23.00 -4.68
N LEU A 13 -11.51 -22.96 -5.57
CA LEU A 13 -10.58 -21.83 -5.70
C LEU A 13 -11.31 -20.56 -6.15
N GLU A 14 -12.22 -20.66 -7.12
CA GLU A 14 -13.06 -19.53 -7.55
C GLU A 14 -13.96 -19.03 -6.43
N LEU A 15 -14.58 -19.96 -5.68
CA LEU A 15 -15.41 -19.60 -4.53
C LEU A 15 -14.58 -18.88 -3.43
N SER A 16 -13.36 -19.35 -3.19
CA SER A 16 -12.43 -18.70 -2.26
C SER A 16 -12.05 -17.29 -2.71
N PHE A 17 -11.77 -17.11 -4.00
CA PHE A 17 -11.50 -15.79 -4.58
C PHE A 17 -12.71 -14.85 -4.41
N LEU A 18 -13.92 -15.32 -4.73
CA LEU A 18 -15.14 -14.50 -4.59
C LEU A 18 -15.46 -14.14 -3.12
N ALA A 19 -15.18 -15.06 -2.19
CA ALA A 19 -15.29 -14.77 -0.76
C ALA A 19 -14.32 -13.67 -0.34
N GLU A 20 -13.07 -13.71 -0.83
CA GLU A 20 -12.07 -12.67 -0.57
C GLU A 20 -12.45 -11.33 -1.22
N VAL A 21 -13.00 -11.34 -2.44
CA VAL A 21 -13.56 -10.12 -3.08
C VAL A 21 -14.60 -9.47 -2.18
N LYS A 22 -15.52 -10.25 -1.58
CA LYS A 22 -16.52 -9.72 -0.66
C LYS A 22 -15.89 -9.11 0.60
N LYS A 23 -14.87 -9.76 1.17
CA LYS A 23 -14.13 -9.21 2.33
C LYS A 23 -13.44 -7.89 1.95
N TYR A 24 -12.80 -7.86 0.79
CA TYR A 24 -12.16 -6.65 0.27
C TYR A 24 -13.17 -5.51 0.05
N ASP A 25 -14.34 -5.79 -0.53
CA ASP A 25 -15.42 -4.81 -0.72
C ASP A 25 -15.85 -4.19 0.62
N ASN A 26 -15.96 -4.99 1.67
CA ASN A 26 -16.30 -4.52 3.01
C ASN A 26 -15.24 -3.55 3.55
N VAL A 27 -13.96 -3.92 3.46
CA VAL A 27 -12.84 -3.06 3.86
C VAL A 27 -12.83 -1.77 3.04
N LEU A 28 -12.92 -1.88 1.72
CA LEU A 28 -12.91 -0.70 0.84
C LEU A 28 -14.09 0.25 1.10
N ASN A 29 -15.28 -0.27 1.36
CA ASN A 29 -16.44 0.56 1.67
C ASN A 29 -16.25 1.32 2.98
N ALA A 30 -15.74 0.68 4.00
CA ALA A 30 -15.39 1.33 5.26
C ALA A 30 -14.25 2.34 5.09
N THR A 31 -13.20 2.02 4.32
CA THR A 31 -12.11 2.95 3.97
C THR A 31 -12.65 4.20 3.27
N LYS A 32 -13.52 4.04 2.27
CA LYS A 32 -14.19 5.17 1.58
C LYS A 32 -15.03 6.01 2.55
N PHE A 33 -15.74 5.36 3.47
CA PHE A 33 -16.55 6.05 4.47
C PHE A 33 -15.69 6.90 5.42
N ILE A 34 -14.62 6.35 5.96
CA ILE A 34 -13.66 7.08 6.81
C ILE A 34 -13.00 8.20 6.01
N SER A 35 -12.54 7.93 4.78
CA SER A 35 -11.89 8.93 3.92
C SER A 35 -12.79 10.14 3.62
N ARG A 36 -14.06 9.94 3.37
CA ARG A 36 -15.03 11.05 3.15
C ARG A 36 -15.26 11.90 4.39
N ASN A 37 -15.02 11.34 5.57
CA ASN A 37 -15.28 12.02 6.85
C ASN A 37 -14.01 12.62 7.49
N GLN A 38 -12.83 12.53 6.84
CA GLN A 38 -11.59 13.13 7.33
C GLN A 38 -11.45 14.63 7.05
N HIS A 39 -12.37 15.25 6.31
CA HIS A 39 -12.30 16.68 6.01
C HIS A 39 -12.34 17.54 7.28
N LYS A 40 -11.65 18.71 7.23
CA LYS A 40 -11.57 19.65 8.35
C LYS A 40 -10.94 19.10 9.64
N ILE A 41 -10.12 18.04 9.56
CA ILE A 41 -9.30 17.62 10.69
C ILE A 41 -8.18 18.67 10.87
N MET A 42 -8.20 19.36 12.02
CA MET A 42 -7.08 20.21 12.45
C MET A 42 -6.02 19.30 13.05
N THR A 43 -4.79 19.38 12.55
CA THR A 43 -3.75 18.44 12.95
C THR A 43 -2.33 18.99 12.72
N THR A 44 -1.35 18.27 13.24
CA THR A 44 0.09 18.54 13.04
C THR A 44 0.54 18.20 11.62
N GLY A 45 1.76 18.56 11.26
CA GLY A 45 2.37 18.18 9.98
C GLY A 45 2.41 16.66 9.76
N ARG A 46 2.57 15.86 10.83
CA ARG A 46 2.48 14.38 10.78
C ARG A 46 1.08 13.93 10.43
N GLY A 47 0.08 14.41 11.15
CA GLY A 47 -1.30 14.08 10.88
C GLY A 47 -1.75 14.50 9.47
N LEU A 48 -1.27 15.63 8.95
CA LEU A 48 -1.52 16.02 7.56
C LEU A 48 -0.91 15.05 6.56
N ARG A 49 0.29 14.52 6.82
CA ARG A 49 0.87 13.45 5.99
C ARG A 49 0.04 12.18 6.07
N ALA A 50 -0.38 11.77 7.27
CA ALA A 50 -1.25 10.61 7.45
C ALA A 50 -2.53 10.72 6.62
N THR A 51 -3.24 11.86 6.67
CA THR A 51 -4.47 12.07 5.89
C THR A 51 -4.22 12.02 4.37
N ARG A 52 -3.12 12.57 3.88
CA ARG A 52 -2.74 12.54 2.46
C ARG A 52 -2.42 11.14 1.97
N ILE A 53 -1.64 10.37 2.75
CA ILE A 53 -1.30 8.99 2.42
C ILE A 53 -2.58 8.14 2.46
N PHE A 54 -3.43 8.31 3.48
CA PHE A 54 -4.71 7.60 3.58
C PHE A 54 -5.62 7.88 2.37
N THR A 55 -5.71 9.12 1.92
CA THR A 55 -6.46 9.47 0.70
C THR A 55 -5.90 8.74 -0.52
N ARG A 56 -4.58 8.71 -0.69
CA ARG A 56 -3.93 7.95 -1.77
C ARG A 56 -4.24 6.45 -1.68
N GLN A 57 -4.19 5.87 -0.49
CA GLN A 57 -4.54 4.46 -0.26
C GLN A 57 -6.00 4.17 -0.64
N THR A 58 -6.91 5.06 -0.29
CA THR A 58 -8.32 4.96 -0.69
C THR A 58 -8.48 4.94 -2.21
N ILE A 59 -7.77 5.83 -2.92
CA ILE A 59 -7.80 5.90 -4.39
C ILE A 59 -7.23 4.61 -5.02
N LEU A 60 -6.11 4.10 -4.49
CA LEU A 60 -5.52 2.84 -4.95
C LEU A 60 -6.49 1.67 -4.74
N GLY A 61 -7.15 1.62 -3.57
CA GLY A 61 -8.17 0.62 -3.30
C GLY A 61 -9.34 0.68 -4.29
N ILE A 62 -9.85 1.87 -4.61
CA ILE A 62 -10.90 2.06 -5.62
C ILE A 62 -10.43 1.62 -7.02
N SER A 63 -9.17 1.90 -7.38
CA SER A 63 -8.61 1.53 -8.67
C SER A 63 -8.43 0.01 -8.80
N LEU A 64 -7.98 -0.66 -7.75
CA LEU A 64 -7.89 -2.11 -7.70
C LEU A 64 -9.27 -2.76 -7.87
N ASP A 65 -10.31 -2.25 -7.16
CA ASP A 65 -11.68 -2.74 -7.27
C ASP A 65 -12.21 -2.76 -8.72
N LYS A 66 -11.86 -1.75 -9.51
CA LYS A 66 -12.31 -1.63 -10.90
C LYS A 66 -11.75 -2.69 -11.84
N ILE A 67 -10.61 -3.27 -11.52
CA ILE A 67 -9.97 -4.30 -12.35
C ILE A 67 -10.20 -5.72 -11.85
N LEU A 68 -10.87 -5.87 -10.69
CA LEU A 68 -11.17 -7.20 -10.15
C LEU A 68 -12.14 -7.97 -11.04
N PRO A 69 -11.79 -9.20 -11.46
CA PRO A 69 -12.74 -10.11 -12.05
C PRO A 69 -13.89 -10.42 -11.08
N ARG A 70 -15.13 -10.44 -11.59
CA ARG A 70 -16.32 -10.75 -10.78
C ARG A 70 -17.15 -11.84 -11.45
N PRO A 71 -16.59 -13.07 -11.61
CA PRO A 71 -17.30 -14.16 -12.24
C PRO A 71 -18.50 -14.61 -11.42
N THR A 72 -19.53 -15.10 -12.12
CA THR A 72 -20.72 -15.67 -11.51
C THR A 72 -20.94 -17.08 -12.04
N LYS A 73 -21.87 -17.84 -11.45
CA LYS A 73 -22.28 -19.15 -11.97
C LYS A 73 -22.91 -19.12 -13.38
N TYR A 74 -23.16 -17.92 -13.92
CA TYR A 74 -23.73 -17.73 -15.26
C TYR A 74 -22.70 -17.18 -16.27
N THR A 75 -21.50 -16.83 -15.83
CA THR A 75 -20.44 -16.26 -16.69
C THR A 75 -19.25 -17.21 -16.77
N HIS A 76 -18.65 -17.32 -17.95
CA HIS A 76 -17.40 -18.03 -18.11
C HIS A 76 -16.22 -17.19 -17.59
N LEU A 77 -15.16 -17.87 -17.13
CA LEU A 77 -13.97 -17.20 -16.60
C LEU A 77 -13.21 -16.42 -17.68
N ASP A 78 -13.27 -16.90 -18.92
CA ASP A 78 -12.67 -16.30 -20.12
C ASP A 78 -13.31 -14.98 -20.56
N LEU A 79 -14.46 -14.61 -20.00
CA LEU A 79 -15.09 -13.31 -20.20
C LEU A 79 -14.43 -12.19 -19.39
N PHE A 80 -13.50 -12.52 -18.51
CA PHE A 80 -12.81 -11.57 -17.64
C PHE A 80 -11.32 -11.53 -17.99
N ASN A 81 -10.76 -10.34 -17.88
CA ASN A 81 -9.31 -10.17 -17.90
C ASN A 81 -8.75 -10.40 -16.50
N TRP A 82 -7.95 -11.45 -16.33
CA TRP A 82 -7.26 -11.78 -15.09
C TRP A 82 -5.86 -11.13 -15.09
N ASP A 83 -5.86 -9.81 -14.99
CA ASP A 83 -4.63 -9.01 -15.01
C ASP A 83 -3.92 -9.07 -13.64
N VAL A 84 -3.26 -10.20 -13.40
CA VAL A 84 -2.48 -10.43 -12.17
C VAL A 84 -1.38 -9.40 -11.98
N VAL A 85 -0.78 -8.91 -13.06
CA VAL A 85 0.32 -7.92 -13.00
C VAL A 85 -0.18 -6.61 -12.42
N SER A 86 -1.29 -6.09 -12.93
CA SER A 86 -1.89 -4.86 -12.39
C SER A 86 -2.42 -5.05 -10.97
N LEU A 87 -3.04 -6.20 -10.66
CA LEU A 87 -3.46 -6.53 -9.29
C LEU A 87 -2.27 -6.53 -8.32
N ALA A 88 -1.16 -7.16 -8.70
CA ALA A 88 0.07 -7.18 -7.91
C ALA A 88 0.67 -5.78 -7.73
N ALA A 89 0.65 -4.95 -8.77
CA ALA A 89 1.14 -3.57 -8.70
C ALA A 89 0.31 -2.72 -7.72
N PHE A 90 -1.02 -2.82 -7.75
CA PHE A 90 -1.89 -2.14 -6.79
C PHE A 90 -1.69 -2.67 -5.37
N ALA A 91 -1.64 -3.99 -5.18
CA ALA A 91 -1.43 -4.60 -3.87
C ALA A 91 -0.08 -4.18 -3.27
N ARG A 92 0.99 -4.15 -4.07
CA ARG A 92 2.30 -3.67 -3.67
C ARG A 92 2.28 -2.20 -3.26
N ASN A 93 1.65 -1.34 -4.06
CA ASN A 93 1.51 0.09 -3.73
C ASN A 93 0.69 0.31 -2.43
N ILE A 94 -0.33 -0.53 -2.17
CA ILE A 94 -1.10 -0.48 -0.93
C ILE A 94 -0.22 -0.91 0.26
N LEU A 95 0.56 -1.96 0.12
CA LEU A 95 1.51 -2.42 1.14
C LEU A 95 2.56 -1.34 1.45
N GLU A 96 3.26 -0.81 0.43
CA GLU A 96 4.27 0.25 0.59
C GLU A 96 3.66 1.52 1.18
N GLY A 97 2.45 1.85 0.77
CA GLY A 97 1.71 2.99 1.30
C GLY A 97 1.33 2.83 2.77
N TYR A 98 1.04 1.60 3.25
CA TYR A 98 0.85 1.34 4.68
C TYR A 98 2.16 1.60 5.46
N LEU A 99 3.31 1.15 4.97
CA LEU A 99 4.60 1.41 5.62
C LEU A 99 4.87 2.92 5.72
N SER A 100 4.63 3.65 4.62
CA SER A 100 4.77 5.10 4.59
C SER A 100 3.78 5.80 5.53
N PHE A 101 2.53 5.33 5.58
CA PHE A 101 1.50 5.85 6.47
C PHE A 101 1.89 5.68 7.93
N HIS A 102 2.35 4.48 8.31
CA HIS A 102 2.81 4.20 9.66
C HIS A 102 4.03 5.08 10.00
N TYR A 103 5.09 5.01 9.19
CA TYR A 103 6.37 5.65 9.46
C TYR A 103 6.30 7.19 9.52
N PHE A 104 5.61 7.81 8.57
CA PHE A 104 5.54 9.27 8.47
C PHE A 104 4.35 9.89 9.19
N GLY A 105 3.33 9.10 9.51
CA GLY A 105 2.06 9.61 10.01
C GLY A 105 1.78 9.25 11.46
N ILE A 106 1.64 7.96 11.75
CA ILE A 106 0.97 7.51 12.97
C ILE A 106 1.87 6.83 14.01
N GLU A 107 3.10 6.46 13.67
CA GLU A 107 3.99 5.78 14.61
C GLU A 107 4.22 6.66 15.85
N ASP A 108 4.14 6.07 17.03
CA ASP A 108 4.43 6.76 18.29
C ASP A 108 5.95 6.94 18.44
N ILE A 109 6.42 8.17 18.25
CA ILE A 109 7.82 8.56 18.23
C ILE A 109 8.00 9.94 18.88
N SER A 110 9.20 10.23 19.36
CA SER A 110 9.54 11.57 19.89
C SER A 110 9.46 12.67 18.83
N ASP A 111 9.29 13.91 19.27
CA ASP A 111 9.28 15.05 18.37
C ASP A 111 10.63 15.22 17.64
N GLU A 112 11.75 14.90 18.30
CA GLU A 112 13.08 14.91 17.69
C GLU A 112 13.20 13.87 16.57
N GLU A 113 12.71 12.65 16.79
CA GLU A 113 12.66 11.63 15.73
C GLU A 113 11.76 12.08 14.58
N ALA A 114 10.60 12.65 14.88
CA ALA A 114 9.68 13.16 13.88
C ALA A 114 10.29 14.29 13.02
N GLU A 115 11.08 15.16 13.63
CA GLU A 115 11.83 16.20 12.93
C GLU A 115 12.91 15.62 12.03
N LEU A 116 13.72 14.67 12.52
CA LEU A 116 14.71 14.00 11.69
C LEU A 116 14.08 13.33 10.48
N ARG A 117 12.98 12.56 10.68
CA ARG A 117 12.25 11.90 9.59
C ARG A 117 11.73 12.92 8.55
N PHE A 118 11.29 14.09 9.00
CA PHE A 118 10.87 15.15 8.10
C PHE A 118 12.03 15.70 7.26
N PHE A 119 13.21 15.93 7.85
CA PHE A 119 14.38 16.39 7.10
C PHE A 119 14.84 15.36 6.07
N ILE A 120 14.83 14.07 6.43
CA ILE A 120 15.16 12.98 5.50
C ILE A 120 14.16 12.96 4.32
N LEU A 121 12.86 13.10 4.58
CA LEU A 121 11.84 13.12 3.54
C LEU A 121 12.01 14.33 2.61
N GLN A 122 12.38 15.50 3.16
CA GLN A 122 12.67 16.68 2.34
C GLN A 122 13.91 16.48 1.48
N LEU A 123 14.97 15.90 2.06
CA LEU A 123 16.20 15.60 1.33
C LEU A 123 15.93 14.61 0.19
N HIS A 124 15.21 13.52 0.46
CA HIS A 124 14.80 12.54 -0.56
C HIS A 124 14.06 13.23 -1.70
N ARG A 125 13.02 14.00 -1.40
CA ARG A 125 12.26 14.74 -2.41
C ARG A 125 13.14 15.66 -3.27
N ASN A 126 14.07 16.37 -2.65
CA ASN A 126 14.91 17.32 -3.38
C ASN A 126 15.95 16.60 -4.26
N ILE A 127 16.50 15.47 -3.80
CA ILE A 127 17.37 14.60 -4.63
C ILE A 127 16.61 14.09 -5.85
N GLU A 128 15.41 13.53 -5.65
CA GLU A 128 14.60 12.98 -6.75
C GLU A 128 14.23 14.09 -7.78
N TRP A 129 13.81 15.27 -7.30
CA TRP A 129 13.52 16.39 -8.20
C TRP A 129 14.76 16.89 -8.93
N PHE A 130 15.91 16.96 -8.26
CA PHE A 130 17.17 17.33 -8.89
C PHE A 130 17.53 16.39 -10.02
N GLU A 131 17.49 15.08 -9.78
CA GLU A 131 17.81 14.07 -10.80
C GLU A 131 16.82 14.12 -11.98
N ILE A 132 15.52 14.26 -11.72
CA ILE A 132 14.49 14.38 -12.78
C ILE A 132 14.75 15.61 -13.66
N ARG A 133 14.98 16.79 -13.05
CA ARG A 133 15.23 18.04 -13.78
C ARG A 133 16.54 17.99 -14.57
N LYS A 134 17.56 17.40 -13.99
CA LYS A 134 18.84 17.17 -14.68
C LYS A 134 18.68 16.29 -15.92
N LEU A 135 17.91 15.22 -15.82
CA LEU A 135 17.59 14.36 -16.97
C LEU A 135 16.76 15.09 -18.05
N ASN A 136 15.95 16.07 -17.66
CA ASN A 136 15.19 16.91 -18.58
C ASN A 136 16.04 18.05 -19.18
N ASN A 137 17.33 18.16 -18.83
CA ASN A 137 18.23 19.27 -19.23
C ASN A 137 17.65 20.65 -18.86
N GLU A 138 17.00 20.76 -17.70
CA GLU A 138 16.49 22.04 -17.20
C GLU A 138 17.65 22.90 -16.69
N ASP A 139 17.63 24.20 -17.04
CA ASP A 139 18.51 25.21 -16.48
C ASP A 139 18.05 25.59 -15.06
N ASN A 140 18.92 26.24 -14.26
CA ASN A 140 18.63 26.68 -12.88
C ASN A 140 18.50 25.57 -11.84
N LEU A 141 19.51 24.71 -11.74
CA LEU A 141 19.63 23.69 -10.71
C LEU A 141 20.37 24.16 -9.44
N ASP A 142 20.87 25.39 -9.42
CA ASP A 142 21.71 25.97 -8.37
C ASP A 142 21.12 25.83 -6.96
N ASP A 143 19.79 26.00 -6.83
CA ASP A 143 19.11 25.88 -5.53
C ASP A 143 19.19 24.45 -4.98
N PHE A 144 19.16 23.44 -5.85
CA PHE A 144 19.33 22.05 -5.45
C PHE A 144 20.79 21.72 -5.15
N GLU A 145 21.72 22.21 -5.99
CA GLU A 145 23.17 21.99 -5.83
C GLU A 145 23.69 22.54 -4.50
N LYS A 146 23.18 23.67 -4.05
CA LYS A 146 23.48 24.25 -2.74
C LYS A 146 22.66 23.64 -1.61
N GLY A 147 21.35 23.48 -1.82
CA GLY A 147 20.43 23.06 -0.79
C GLY A 147 20.57 21.59 -0.37
N ILE A 148 20.93 20.68 -1.28
CA ILE A 148 21.12 19.25 -0.96
C ILE A 148 22.30 19.03 0.01
N PRO A 149 23.51 19.58 -0.20
CA PRO A 149 24.60 19.50 0.77
C PRO A 149 24.24 20.11 2.14
N GLU A 150 23.55 21.26 2.18
CA GLU A 150 23.12 21.91 3.42
C GLU A 150 22.14 21.01 4.20
N GLN A 151 21.19 20.40 3.51
CA GLN A 151 20.25 19.46 4.13
C GLN A 151 20.95 18.21 4.66
N LYS A 152 21.95 17.69 3.97
CA LYS A 152 22.77 16.56 4.45
C LYS A 152 23.53 16.93 5.72
N GLU A 153 24.11 18.11 5.78
CA GLU A 153 24.80 18.60 7.00
C GLU A 153 23.80 18.79 8.16
N ARG A 154 22.60 19.32 7.90
CA ARG A 154 21.55 19.43 8.91
C ARG A 154 21.17 18.08 9.49
N ILE A 155 21.05 17.03 8.65
CA ILE A 155 20.76 15.66 9.10
C ILE A 155 21.94 15.10 9.90
N LYS A 156 23.20 15.29 9.46
CA LYS A 156 24.40 14.80 10.18
C LYS A 156 24.51 15.40 11.59
N ASN A 157 24.13 16.68 11.74
CA ASN A 157 24.21 17.39 13.00
C ASN A 157 22.92 17.23 13.85
N HIS A 158 21.94 16.45 13.42
CA HIS A 158 20.71 16.28 14.15
C HIS A 158 20.91 15.41 15.41
N PRO A 159 20.47 15.83 16.61
CA PRO A 159 20.72 15.11 17.87
C PRO A 159 20.26 13.64 17.81
N PHE A 160 19.08 13.39 17.28
CA PHE A 160 18.50 12.04 17.19
C PHE A 160 19.29 11.11 16.26
N LEU A 161 20.09 11.62 15.32
CA LEU A 161 20.86 10.75 14.39
C LEU A 161 21.79 9.81 15.13
N SER A 162 22.38 10.24 16.24
CA SER A 162 23.31 9.45 17.04
C SER A 162 22.68 8.22 17.70
N SER A 163 21.35 8.22 17.90
CA SER A 163 20.58 7.11 18.46
C SER A 163 20.35 5.97 17.44
N LEU A 164 20.54 6.24 16.15
CA LEU A 164 20.38 5.28 15.07
C LEU A 164 21.64 4.40 14.91
N SER A 165 21.43 3.17 14.44
CA SER A 165 22.56 2.31 14.04
C SER A 165 23.37 2.95 12.90
N LYS A 166 24.66 2.59 12.77
CA LYS A 166 25.52 3.10 11.68
C LYS A 166 24.94 2.87 10.30
N TYR A 167 24.26 1.74 10.09
CA TYR A 167 23.55 1.44 8.85
C TYR A 167 22.41 2.42 8.60
N GLN A 168 21.55 2.65 9.59
CA GLN A 168 20.43 3.58 9.49
C GLN A 168 20.88 5.04 9.31
N GLN A 169 21.96 5.46 10.01
CA GLN A 169 22.60 6.77 9.78
C GLN A 169 23.02 6.93 8.32
N GLY A 170 23.65 5.88 7.74
CA GLY A 170 24.03 5.87 6.34
C GLY A 170 22.85 6.03 5.37
N LEU A 171 21.72 5.36 5.64
CA LEU A 171 20.49 5.49 4.86
C LEU A 171 19.93 6.93 4.94
N ALA A 172 19.86 7.48 6.15
CA ALA A 172 19.36 8.84 6.40
C ALA A 172 20.19 9.91 5.65
N ILE A 173 21.53 9.84 5.76
CA ILE A 173 22.43 10.81 5.12
C ILE A 173 22.44 10.69 3.60
N LYS A 174 22.21 9.47 3.06
CA LYS A 174 22.05 9.26 1.61
C LYS A 174 20.75 9.83 1.06
N GLY A 175 19.79 10.16 1.92
CA GLY A 175 18.49 10.69 1.51
C GLY A 175 17.54 9.62 1.00
N LEU A 176 17.64 8.38 1.50
CA LEU A 176 16.58 7.39 1.29
C LEU A 176 15.35 7.80 2.10
N GLU A 177 14.16 7.54 1.56
CA GLU A 177 12.91 8.01 2.16
C GLU A 177 12.70 7.54 3.61
N MET A 178 13.21 6.34 3.94
CA MET A 178 13.11 5.75 5.27
C MET A 178 14.43 5.13 5.69
N TYR A 179 14.80 5.26 6.98
CA TYR A 179 15.93 4.52 7.55
C TYR A 179 15.50 3.18 8.19
N LYS A 180 14.19 2.92 8.34
CA LYS A 180 13.67 1.61 8.74
C LYS A 180 13.60 0.67 7.55
N THR A 181 14.13 -0.54 7.74
CA THR A 181 14.06 -1.61 6.74
C THR A 181 12.75 -2.39 6.89
N LYS A 182 12.41 -3.21 5.89
CA LYS A 182 11.27 -4.13 5.98
C LYS A 182 11.40 -5.09 7.16
N GLN A 183 12.62 -5.50 7.53
CA GLN A 183 12.87 -6.31 8.71
C GLN A 183 12.48 -5.56 10.00
N ASN A 184 12.82 -4.28 10.12
CA ASN A 184 12.41 -3.50 11.29
C ASN A 184 10.88 -3.43 11.45
N PHE A 185 10.14 -3.33 10.34
CA PHE A 185 8.67 -3.38 10.38
C PHE A 185 8.14 -4.75 10.77
N GLU A 186 8.75 -5.86 10.28
CA GLU A 186 8.36 -7.22 10.68
C GLU A 186 8.57 -7.47 12.17
N GLU A 187 9.67 -6.96 12.72
CA GLU A 187 10.01 -7.11 14.14
C GLU A 187 9.12 -6.26 15.07
N SER A 188 8.65 -5.10 14.60
CA SER A 188 7.91 -4.14 15.44
C SER A 188 6.39 -4.20 15.29
N LEU A 189 5.86 -4.71 14.17
CA LEU A 189 4.44 -4.68 13.86
C LEU A 189 3.90 -6.06 13.53
N LEU A 190 2.98 -6.58 14.36
CA LEU A 190 2.35 -7.88 14.14
C LEU A 190 1.72 -8.01 12.74
N ILE A 191 1.10 -6.95 12.23
CA ILE A 191 0.50 -6.93 10.88
C ILE A 191 1.55 -7.14 9.78
N CYS A 192 2.81 -6.84 10.05
CA CYS A 192 3.92 -6.95 9.11
C CYS A 192 4.70 -8.28 9.22
N LYS A 193 4.27 -9.26 10.04
CA LYS A 193 5.00 -10.53 10.27
C LYS A 193 5.43 -11.27 9.00
N ASP A 194 4.71 -11.09 7.89
CA ASP A 194 4.97 -11.71 6.58
C ASP A 194 5.39 -10.68 5.52
N LEU A 195 5.78 -9.47 5.91
CA LEU A 195 6.00 -8.34 5.01
C LEU A 195 7.01 -8.64 3.89
N ARG A 196 8.15 -9.25 4.22
CA ARG A 196 9.20 -9.56 3.22
C ARG A 196 8.74 -10.61 2.24
N ARG A 197 7.95 -11.60 2.68
CA ARG A 197 7.34 -12.61 1.82
C ARG A 197 6.33 -11.95 0.86
N ASP A 198 5.39 -11.19 1.41
CA ASP A 198 4.34 -10.52 0.65
C ASP A 198 4.95 -9.54 -0.38
N TYR A 199 5.92 -8.74 0.05
CA TYR A 199 6.64 -7.82 -0.82
C TYR A 199 7.41 -8.52 -1.94
N ARG A 200 8.12 -9.61 -1.62
CA ARG A 200 8.90 -10.38 -2.60
C ARG A 200 8.01 -11.03 -3.64
N LEU A 201 6.88 -11.62 -3.21
CA LEU A 201 5.89 -12.18 -4.11
C LEU A 201 5.37 -11.13 -5.09
N LEU A 202 4.84 -10.02 -4.57
CA LEU A 202 4.28 -8.95 -5.39
C LEU A 202 5.33 -8.36 -6.35
N SER A 203 6.58 -8.16 -5.90
CA SER A 203 7.67 -7.68 -6.75
C SER A 203 7.95 -8.62 -7.93
N ASN A 204 7.94 -9.93 -7.69
CA ASN A 204 8.15 -10.90 -8.76
C ASN A 204 6.98 -10.95 -9.75
N LEU A 205 5.75 -10.68 -9.31
CA LEU A 205 4.58 -10.66 -10.20
C LEU A 205 4.50 -9.37 -11.04
N VAL A 206 4.96 -8.24 -10.51
CA VAL A 206 4.95 -6.95 -11.23
C VAL A 206 6.00 -6.90 -12.34
N HIS A 207 7.18 -7.47 -12.09
CA HIS A 207 8.26 -7.46 -13.07
C HIS A 207 8.19 -8.68 -13.98
N PRO A 208 8.66 -8.59 -15.25
CA PRO A 208 8.70 -9.71 -16.18
C PRO A 208 9.83 -10.70 -15.79
N LEU A 209 9.72 -11.26 -14.59
CA LEU A 209 10.64 -12.24 -14.03
C LEU A 209 10.09 -13.67 -14.23
N PRO A 210 10.90 -14.73 -14.10
CA PRO A 210 10.48 -16.10 -14.36
C PRO A 210 9.14 -16.47 -13.71
N ILE A 211 8.94 -16.17 -12.41
CA ILE A 211 7.69 -16.45 -11.71
C ILE A 211 6.48 -15.81 -12.38
N ALA A 212 6.61 -14.59 -12.91
CA ALA A 212 5.53 -13.89 -13.60
C ALA A 212 5.26 -14.46 -15.00
N ILE A 213 6.30 -14.94 -15.69
CA ILE A 213 6.21 -15.43 -17.07
C ILE A 213 5.76 -16.90 -17.08
N GLU A 214 6.38 -17.76 -16.28
CA GLU A 214 6.13 -19.20 -16.24
C GLU A 214 4.76 -19.58 -15.69
N ARG A 215 4.09 -18.66 -14.97
CA ARG A 215 2.72 -18.88 -14.50
C ARG A 215 1.66 -18.91 -15.61
N ILE A 216 2.02 -18.45 -16.82
CA ILE A 216 1.10 -18.37 -17.95
C ILE A 216 0.86 -19.78 -18.50
N ASP A 217 -0.40 -20.20 -18.47
CA ASP A 217 -0.82 -21.50 -18.99
C ASP A 217 -0.95 -21.41 -20.52
N ASP A 218 -0.08 -22.13 -21.23
CA ASP A 218 -0.05 -22.13 -22.69
C ASP A 218 -1.24 -22.85 -23.33
N GLU A 219 -1.88 -23.79 -22.61
CA GLU A 219 -3.02 -24.56 -23.12
C GLU A 219 -4.33 -23.78 -23.07
N LYS A 220 -4.53 -22.96 -22.04
CA LYS A 220 -5.78 -22.22 -21.80
C LYS A 220 -5.79 -20.79 -22.31
N GLY A 221 -4.68 -20.33 -22.88
CA GLY A 221 -4.52 -18.94 -23.24
C GLY A 221 -4.17 -18.03 -22.05
N ARG A 222 -3.94 -16.76 -22.30
CA ARG A 222 -3.31 -15.84 -21.37
C ARG A 222 -4.34 -14.91 -20.73
N GLY A 223 -4.43 -14.91 -19.39
CA GLY A 223 -5.34 -14.03 -18.66
C GLY A 223 -6.82 -14.40 -18.78
N VAL A 224 -7.14 -15.65 -19.05
CA VAL A 224 -8.51 -16.18 -19.23
C VAL A 224 -9.04 -16.95 -18.00
N GLY A 225 -8.41 -16.80 -16.85
CA GLY A 225 -8.89 -17.38 -15.61
C GLY A 225 -8.45 -18.83 -15.41
N SER A 226 -7.18 -19.12 -15.64
CA SER A 226 -6.55 -20.37 -15.19
C SER A 226 -6.51 -20.44 -13.65
N ASP A 227 -6.33 -21.65 -13.11
CA ASP A 227 -6.17 -21.81 -11.65
C ASP A 227 -4.98 -20.99 -11.11
N ALA A 228 -3.92 -20.82 -11.91
CA ALA A 228 -2.81 -19.95 -11.57
C ALA A 228 -3.23 -18.47 -11.50
N ASP A 229 -3.97 -17.98 -12.49
CA ASP A 229 -4.46 -16.60 -12.49
C ASP A 229 -5.37 -16.31 -11.30
N ILE A 230 -6.29 -17.25 -10.96
CA ILE A 230 -7.18 -17.12 -9.82
C ILE A 230 -6.39 -17.13 -8.50
N SER A 231 -5.43 -18.06 -8.36
CA SER A 231 -4.59 -18.18 -7.15
C SER A 231 -3.76 -16.94 -6.89
N PHE A 232 -3.07 -16.41 -7.90
CA PHE A 232 -2.26 -15.21 -7.74
C PHE A 232 -3.12 -13.97 -7.53
N SER A 233 -4.29 -13.88 -8.18
CA SER A 233 -5.24 -12.79 -7.93
C SER A 233 -5.78 -12.82 -6.51
N LEU A 234 -6.08 -14.01 -5.98
CA LEU A 234 -6.49 -14.21 -4.59
C LEU A 234 -5.40 -13.73 -3.62
N LEU A 235 -4.15 -14.15 -3.81
CA LEU A 235 -3.02 -13.73 -2.97
C LEU A 235 -2.81 -12.20 -3.02
N CYS A 236 -2.85 -11.59 -4.20
CA CYS A 236 -2.75 -10.13 -4.33
C CYS A 236 -3.87 -9.42 -3.57
N LEU A 237 -5.09 -9.94 -3.67
CA LEU A 237 -6.25 -9.34 -3.01
C LEU A 237 -6.19 -9.47 -1.49
N MET A 238 -5.75 -10.62 -0.97
CA MET A 238 -5.52 -10.84 0.47
C MET A 238 -4.52 -9.84 1.03
N VAL A 239 -3.39 -9.62 0.34
CA VAL A 239 -2.37 -8.64 0.75
C VAL A 239 -2.95 -7.23 0.69
N ALA A 240 -3.63 -6.85 -0.39
CA ALA A 240 -4.24 -5.53 -0.52
C ALA A 240 -5.27 -5.27 0.58
N ARG A 241 -6.16 -6.24 0.87
CA ARG A 241 -7.15 -6.16 1.95
C ARG A 241 -6.50 -5.95 3.30
N LYS A 242 -5.49 -6.77 3.63
CA LYS A 242 -4.76 -6.72 4.90
C LYS A 242 -4.19 -5.33 5.17
N TYR A 243 -3.44 -4.76 4.24
CA TYR A 243 -2.78 -3.47 4.45
C TYR A 243 -3.72 -2.27 4.29
N LEU A 244 -4.77 -2.37 3.48
CA LEU A 244 -5.80 -1.34 3.40
C LEU A 244 -6.63 -1.28 4.70
N ALA A 245 -6.96 -2.43 5.28
CA ALA A 245 -7.63 -2.53 6.57
C ALA A 245 -6.76 -1.92 7.69
N ALA A 246 -5.48 -2.30 7.75
CA ALA A 246 -4.53 -1.76 8.72
C ALA A 246 -4.36 -0.23 8.60
N THR A 247 -4.29 0.29 7.38
CA THR A 247 -4.24 1.74 7.14
C THR A 247 -5.52 2.43 7.66
N THR A 248 -6.67 1.81 7.44
CA THR A 248 -7.97 2.37 7.86
C THR A 248 -8.13 2.36 9.37
N VAL A 249 -7.76 1.25 10.02
CA VAL A 249 -7.75 1.16 11.50
C VAL A 249 -6.77 2.17 12.09
N GLY A 250 -5.54 2.23 11.58
CA GLY A 250 -4.54 3.19 12.03
C GLY A 250 -4.99 4.65 11.87
N MET A 251 -5.73 4.98 10.81
CA MET A 251 -6.30 6.31 10.63
C MET A 251 -7.35 6.64 11.70
N VAL A 252 -8.20 5.68 12.04
CA VAL A 252 -9.23 5.84 13.08
C VAL A 252 -8.59 5.96 14.45
N ASP A 253 -7.61 5.10 14.76
CA ASP A 253 -6.97 5.09 16.06
C ASP A 253 -6.11 6.36 16.29
N PHE A 254 -5.48 6.88 15.26
CA PHE A 254 -4.70 8.12 15.34
C PHE A 254 -5.59 9.37 15.51
N PHE A 255 -6.78 9.37 14.94
CA PHE A 255 -7.76 10.47 15.07
C PHE A 255 -9.00 10.05 15.87
N GLN A 256 -8.81 9.40 17.02
CA GLN A 256 -9.88 8.83 17.86
C GLN A 256 -11.01 9.80 18.16
N GLU A 257 -10.68 11.06 18.51
CA GLU A 257 -11.69 12.09 18.82
C GLU A 257 -12.62 12.35 17.63
N ARG A 258 -12.08 12.33 16.41
CA ARG A 258 -12.83 12.56 15.18
C ARG A 258 -13.75 11.40 14.85
N PHE A 259 -13.34 10.17 15.16
CA PHE A 259 -14.04 8.93 14.78
C PHE A 259 -14.74 8.23 15.95
N SER A 260 -14.92 8.91 17.08
CA SER A 260 -15.59 8.36 18.29
C SER A 260 -17.10 8.20 18.17
N ASP A 261 -17.75 8.85 17.18
CA ASP A 261 -19.20 8.78 16.98
C ASP A 261 -19.65 7.33 16.63
N LYS A 262 -20.80 6.92 17.19
CA LYS A 262 -21.43 5.60 16.97
C LYS A 262 -21.61 5.25 15.47
N LYS A 263 -21.75 6.23 14.59
CA LYS A 263 -21.87 5.98 13.14
C LYS A 263 -20.66 5.27 12.53
N TYR A 264 -19.48 5.36 13.16
CA TYR A 264 -18.25 4.70 12.71
C TYR A 264 -18.08 3.30 13.30
N SER A 265 -18.70 3.01 14.45
CA SER A 265 -18.42 1.83 15.27
C SER A 265 -18.60 0.51 14.50
N ALA A 266 -19.69 0.36 13.75
CA ALA A 266 -19.97 -0.87 13.00
C ALA A 266 -18.92 -1.13 11.89
N SER A 267 -18.54 -0.09 11.14
CA SER A 267 -17.51 -0.19 10.09
C SER A 267 -16.13 -0.51 10.68
N ILE A 268 -15.81 0.09 11.81
CA ILE A 268 -14.52 -0.12 12.50
C ILE A 268 -14.44 -1.54 13.07
N ALA A 269 -15.49 -2.02 13.72
CA ALA A 269 -15.56 -3.37 14.27
C ALA A 269 -15.37 -4.42 13.16
N LEU A 270 -16.07 -4.28 12.05
CA LEU A 270 -15.94 -5.17 10.89
C LEU A 270 -14.52 -5.19 10.33
N ILE A 271 -13.86 -4.02 10.21
CA ILE A 271 -12.48 -3.99 9.69
C ILE A 271 -11.50 -4.66 10.64
N ARG A 272 -11.65 -4.45 11.96
CA ARG A 272 -10.80 -5.09 12.98
C ARG A 272 -10.93 -6.61 12.96
N GLU A 273 -12.14 -7.13 12.77
CA GLU A 273 -12.41 -8.56 12.57
C GLU A 273 -11.69 -9.08 11.32
N LEU A 274 -11.90 -8.43 10.17
CA LEU A 274 -11.28 -8.80 8.89
C LEU A 274 -9.74 -8.64 8.87
N MET A 275 -9.17 -7.88 9.79
CA MET A 275 -7.72 -7.75 9.96
C MET A 275 -7.09 -8.96 10.70
N SER A 276 -7.86 -9.62 11.56
CA SER A 276 -7.41 -10.76 12.38
C SER A 276 -7.50 -12.12 11.63
N GLU A 277 -8.22 -12.16 10.53
CA GLU A 277 -8.31 -13.31 9.60
C GLU A 277 -7.12 -13.31 8.62
#